data_cd524e26c8ad1511128e6db707856121
#
_entry.id   cd524e26c8ad1511128e6db707856121
#
_cell.length_a   1.000
_cell.length_b   1.000
_cell.length_c   1.000
_cell.angle_alpha   90.00
_cell.angle_beta   90.00
_cell.angle_gamma   90.00
#
_symmetry.space_group_name_H-M   'P 1'
#
loop_
_entity.id
_entity.type
_entity.pdbx_description
1 polymer ?
#
loop_
_entity_poly.entity_id
_entity_poly.type
_entity_poly.pdbx_seq_one_letter_code
_entity_poly.pdbx_strand_id
1 'polypeptide(L)'
;ELSRSQRVYMPEQAKYAYCATVDALRNAGIDQEYLNTHDVGLLYGNDSSTVPVVNAVDKMREKKDTTLCGSGAIFQSMNSTVTMNLGCIFKLKGINLTVSGACASGSHAIGLGALLIQNGLQEMVVCGGAQEVNAWSIGSFDGISAFSIRESEPEKASRPFDRDRDGL
;
A
#
# COMPACT_ATOMS: atom_id res chain seq x y z
N GLU A 1 -0.76 -16.45 10.19
CA GLU A 1 -0.10 -16.54 8.86
C GLU A 1 -1.13 -16.45 7.74
N LEU A 2 -0.80 -15.77 6.64
CA LEU A 2 -1.65 -15.69 5.45
C LEU A 2 -1.59 -17.00 4.65
N SER A 3 -2.74 -17.47 4.19
CA SER A 3 -2.84 -18.61 3.28
C SER A 3 -2.23 -18.31 1.90
N ARG A 4 -1.93 -19.34 1.12
CA ARG A 4 -1.45 -19.19 -0.26
C ARG A 4 -2.47 -18.42 -1.12
N SER A 5 -3.75 -18.70 -0.96
CA SER A 5 -4.83 -18.03 -1.71
C SER A 5 -4.92 -16.53 -1.40
N GLN A 6 -4.64 -16.09 -0.18
CA GLN A 6 -4.57 -14.69 0.16
C GLN A 6 -3.32 -14.02 -0.43
N ARG A 7 -2.15 -14.68 -0.34
CA ARG A 7 -0.87 -14.11 -0.81
C ARG A 7 -0.79 -13.93 -2.32
N VAL A 8 -1.50 -14.73 -3.12
CA VAL A 8 -1.40 -14.70 -4.59
C VAL A 8 -1.86 -13.36 -5.19
N TYR A 9 -2.69 -12.62 -4.49
CA TYR A 9 -3.21 -11.32 -4.93
C TYR A 9 -2.46 -10.12 -4.32
N MET A 10 -1.48 -10.38 -3.45
CA MET A 10 -0.77 -9.34 -2.70
C MET A 10 0.57 -9.00 -3.37
N PRO A 11 0.72 -7.81 -3.96
CA PRO A 11 2.02 -7.27 -4.29
C PRO A 11 2.77 -6.85 -3.02
N GLU A 12 4.00 -6.38 -3.16
CA GLU A 12 4.89 -6.06 -2.05
C GLU A 12 4.26 -5.06 -1.05
N GLN A 13 3.75 -3.95 -1.54
CA GLN A 13 3.13 -2.91 -0.71
C GLN A 13 1.92 -3.41 0.08
N ALA A 14 1.14 -4.34 -0.48
CA ALA A 14 0.01 -4.92 0.24
C ALA A 14 0.46 -5.81 1.43
N LYS A 15 1.64 -6.43 1.33
CA LYS A 15 2.22 -7.20 2.44
C LYS A 15 2.71 -6.29 3.56
N TYR A 16 3.35 -5.16 3.21
CA TYR A 16 3.75 -4.15 4.20
C TYR A 16 2.53 -3.55 4.91
N ALA A 17 1.49 -3.18 4.13
CA ALA A 17 0.24 -2.67 4.67
C ALA A 17 -0.46 -3.69 5.59
N TYR A 18 -0.42 -4.98 5.25
CA TYR A 18 -0.96 -6.04 6.10
C TYR A 18 -0.24 -6.10 7.46
N CYS A 19 1.09 -6.11 7.47
CA CYS A 19 1.86 -6.13 8.71
C CYS A 19 1.56 -4.90 9.57
N ALA A 20 1.58 -3.70 8.96
CA ALA A 20 1.27 -2.46 9.66
C ALA A 20 -0.16 -2.44 10.21
N THR A 21 -1.14 -2.95 9.46
CA THR A 21 -2.54 -3.03 9.90
C THR A 21 -2.70 -4.00 11.07
N VAL A 22 -2.03 -5.17 11.04
CA VAL A 22 -2.03 -6.11 12.17
C VAL A 22 -1.50 -5.45 13.44
N ASP A 23 -0.39 -4.71 13.33
CA ASP A 23 0.20 -4.02 14.48
C ASP A 23 -0.69 -2.87 14.98
N ALA A 24 -1.30 -2.12 14.07
CA ALA A 24 -2.22 -1.03 14.43
C ALA A 24 -3.46 -1.57 15.16
N LEU A 25 -4.09 -2.63 14.67
CA LEU A 25 -5.26 -3.26 15.31
C LEU A 25 -4.89 -3.82 16.69
N ARG A 26 -3.74 -4.49 16.80
CA ARG A 26 -3.24 -4.99 18.08
C ARG A 26 -3.01 -3.88 19.09
N ASN A 27 -2.36 -2.78 18.68
CA ASN A 27 -2.12 -1.62 19.54
C ASN A 27 -3.40 -0.92 19.97
N ALA A 28 -4.43 -0.92 19.11
CA ALA A 28 -5.75 -0.38 19.42
C ALA A 28 -6.62 -1.32 20.28
N GLY A 29 -6.17 -2.55 20.54
CA GLY A 29 -6.97 -3.55 21.24
C GLY A 29 -8.17 -4.06 20.43
N ILE A 30 -8.13 -3.95 19.11
CA ILE A 30 -9.18 -4.37 18.19
C ILE A 30 -8.88 -5.79 17.69
N ASP A 31 -9.79 -6.68 17.93
CA ASP A 31 -9.70 -8.07 17.47
C ASP A 31 -10.63 -8.38 16.29
N GLN A 32 -10.59 -9.62 15.81
CA GLN A 32 -11.42 -10.05 14.68
C GLN A 32 -12.92 -10.10 15.04
N GLU A 33 -13.27 -10.30 16.31
CA GLU A 33 -14.66 -10.31 16.76
C GLU A 33 -15.25 -8.91 16.67
N TYR A 34 -14.51 -7.90 17.08
CA TYR A 34 -14.88 -6.49 16.88
C TYR A 34 -15.10 -6.18 15.40
N LEU A 35 -14.16 -6.53 14.53
CA LEU A 35 -14.25 -6.30 13.09
C LEU A 35 -15.43 -7.03 12.43
N ASN A 36 -15.83 -8.18 12.96
CA ASN A 36 -16.97 -8.94 12.45
C ASN A 36 -18.33 -8.31 12.84
N THR A 37 -18.38 -7.53 13.91
CA THR A 37 -19.61 -6.97 14.49
C THR A 37 -19.82 -5.49 14.22
N HIS A 38 -18.78 -4.77 13.77
CA HIS A 38 -18.81 -3.34 13.51
C HIS A 38 -18.49 -3.02 12.04
N ASP A 39 -19.05 -1.92 11.53
CA ASP A 39 -18.76 -1.42 10.19
C ASP A 39 -17.52 -0.53 10.22
N VAL A 40 -16.36 -1.17 10.16
CA VAL A 40 -15.06 -0.48 10.15
C VAL A 40 -14.66 -0.12 8.72
N GLY A 41 -14.40 1.16 8.48
CA GLY A 41 -13.92 1.66 7.19
C GLY A 41 -12.44 1.38 6.97
N LEU A 42 -12.02 1.43 5.72
CA LEU A 42 -10.62 1.23 5.30
C LEU A 42 -10.24 2.26 4.24
N LEU A 43 -9.30 3.13 4.55
CA LEU A 43 -8.73 4.09 3.61
C LEU A 43 -7.21 3.96 3.59
N TYR A 44 -6.67 3.63 2.43
CA TYR A 44 -5.21 3.52 2.27
C TYR A 44 -4.72 4.35 1.08
N GLY A 45 -3.65 5.10 1.31
CA GLY A 45 -2.89 5.73 0.26
C GLY A 45 -2.05 4.70 -0.49
N ASN A 46 -2.24 4.58 -1.81
CA ASN A 46 -1.39 3.80 -2.69
C ASN A 46 -1.43 4.41 -4.08
N ASP A 47 -0.29 4.80 -4.60
CA ASP A 47 -0.21 5.58 -5.84
C ASP A 47 0.35 4.78 -7.02
N SER A 48 1.02 3.68 -6.77
CA SER A 48 1.61 2.85 -7.83
C SER A 48 1.63 1.37 -7.50
N SER A 49 1.64 0.56 -8.55
CA SER A 49 1.82 -0.89 -8.51
C SER A 49 2.51 -1.34 -9.80
N THR A 50 3.79 -0.99 -9.94
CA THR A 50 4.57 -1.06 -11.19
C THR A 50 5.10 -2.46 -11.49
N VAL A 51 5.70 -3.14 -10.50
CA VAL A 51 6.35 -4.44 -10.69
C VAL A 51 5.43 -5.49 -11.28
N PRO A 52 4.19 -5.68 -10.81
CA PRO A 52 3.29 -6.67 -11.42
C PRO A 52 2.98 -6.40 -12.89
N VAL A 53 2.87 -5.11 -13.27
CA VAL A 53 2.63 -4.68 -14.65
C VAL A 53 3.85 -5.01 -15.52
N VAL A 54 5.05 -4.60 -15.09
CA VAL A 54 6.30 -4.87 -15.82
C VAL A 54 6.49 -6.36 -16.01
N ASN A 55 6.37 -7.16 -14.95
CA ASN A 55 6.50 -8.61 -15.03
C ASN A 55 5.48 -9.27 -15.98
N ALA A 56 4.24 -8.80 -15.99
CA ALA A 56 3.23 -9.32 -16.90
C ALA A 56 3.55 -8.96 -18.35
N VAL A 57 3.95 -7.71 -18.61
CA VAL A 57 4.32 -7.24 -19.96
C VAL A 57 5.55 -7.99 -20.48
N ASP A 58 6.57 -8.18 -19.67
CA ASP A 58 7.80 -8.88 -20.09
C ASP A 58 7.53 -10.36 -20.41
N LYS A 59 6.70 -11.03 -19.61
CA LYS A 59 6.26 -12.40 -19.93
C LYS A 59 5.49 -12.46 -21.24
N MET A 60 4.57 -11.53 -21.50
CA MET A 60 3.83 -11.48 -22.76
C MET A 60 4.77 -11.21 -23.96
N ARG A 61 5.75 -10.34 -23.81
CA ARG A 61 6.76 -10.06 -24.85
C ARG A 61 7.63 -11.28 -25.15
N GLU A 62 8.09 -11.96 -24.10
CA GLU A 62 8.95 -13.15 -24.22
C GLU A 62 8.21 -14.34 -24.84
N LYS A 63 7.04 -14.65 -24.32
CA LYS A 63 6.29 -15.87 -24.68
C LYS A 63 5.33 -15.66 -25.84
N LYS A 64 5.04 -14.42 -26.24
CA LYS A 64 4.00 -14.08 -27.22
C LYS A 64 2.62 -14.64 -26.85
N ASP A 65 2.37 -14.85 -25.56
CA ASP A 65 1.19 -15.49 -24.99
C ASP A 65 0.87 -14.89 -23.61
N THR A 66 -0.40 -14.87 -23.23
CA THR A 66 -0.89 -14.39 -21.94
C THR A 66 -1.04 -15.49 -20.89
N THR A 67 -0.96 -16.75 -21.27
CA THR A 67 -1.20 -17.92 -20.40
C THR A 67 -0.32 -17.93 -19.14
N LEU A 68 0.91 -17.39 -19.24
CA LEU A 68 1.88 -17.37 -18.15
C LEU A 68 1.84 -16.12 -17.29
N CYS A 69 0.94 -15.17 -17.55
CA CYS A 69 0.82 -13.95 -16.73
C CYS A 69 0.34 -14.23 -15.31
N GLY A 70 -0.38 -15.33 -15.12
CA GLY A 70 -0.93 -15.72 -13.82
C GLY A 70 -2.21 -15.00 -13.46
N SER A 71 -3.09 -15.65 -12.71
CA SER A 71 -4.40 -15.11 -12.32
C SER A 71 -4.33 -13.93 -11.33
N GLY A 72 -3.21 -13.78 -10.62
CA GLY A 72 -3.02 -12.71 -9.65
C GLY A 72 -2.57 -11.38 -10.23
N ALA A 73 -1.98 -11.37 -11.44
CA ALA A 73 -1.30 -10.20 -12.00
C ALA A 73 -2.19 -8.95 -12.09
N ILE A 74 -3.42 -9.10 -12.57
CA ILE A 74 -4.36 -7.98 -12.68
C ILE A 74 -4.70 -7.37 -11.32
N PHE A 75 -4.93 -8.19 -10.31
CA PHE A 75 -5.24 -7.73 -8.95
C PHE A 75 -4.05 -7.06 -8.26
N GLN A 76 -2.85 -7.57 -8.53
CA GLN A 76 -1.63 -6.98 -8.01
C GLN A 76 -1.29 -5.63 -8.66
N SER A 77 -1.71 -5.41 -9.92
CA SER A 77 -1.41 -4.19 -10.69
C SER A 77 -2.34 -3.01 -10.40
N MET A 78 -3.43 -3.23 -9.67
CA MET A 78 -4.40 -2.18 -9.35
C MET A 78 -3.89 -1.25 -8.24
N ASN A 79 -4.14 0.05 -8.32
CA ASN A 79 -3.85 0.95 -7.20
C ASN A 79 -4.67 0.59 -5.95
N SER A 80 -5.85 0.02 -6.13
CA SER A 80 -6.70 -0.48 -5.04
C SER A 80 -6.26 -1.84 -4.46
N THR A 81 -5.14 -2.39 -4.90
CA THR A 81 -4.68 -3.72 -4.45
C THR A 81 -4.51 -3.80 -2.93
N VAL A 82 -4.08 -2.70 -2.28
CA VAL A 82 -3.91 -2.66 -0.82
C VAL A 82 -5.27 -2.79 -0.13
N THR A 83 -6.22 -1.91 -0.44
CA THR A 83 -7.53 -1.88 0.20
C THR A 83 -8.37 -3.10 -0.14
N MET A 84 -8.24 -3.63 -1.36
CA MET A 84 -8.87 -4.88 -1.78
C MET A 84 -8.39 -6.05 -0.90
N ASN A 85 -7.08 -6.23 -0.76
CA ASN A 85 -6.52 -7.34 0.02
C ASN A 85 -6.85 -7.20 1.52
N LEU A 86 -6.63 -6.03 2.11
CA LEU A 86 -6.89 -5.81 3.53
C LEU A 86 -8.38 -5.93 3.86
N GLY A 87 -9.27 -5.37 3.03
CA GLY A 87 -10.71 -5.49 3.19
C GLY A 87 -11.18 -6.95 3.22
N CYS A 88 -10.65 -7.77 2.30
CA CYS A 88 -10.96 -9.21 2.27
C CYS A 88 -10.36 -9.98 3.47
N ILE A 89 -9.10 -9.72 3.83
CA ILE A 89 -8.41 -10.46 4.90
C ILE A 89 -9.02 -10.17 6.26
N PHE A 90 -9.26 -8.90 6.58
CA PHE A 90 -9.82 -8.48 7.86
C PHE A 90 -11.36 -8.46 7.86
N LYS A 91 -12.00 -8.75 6.72
CA LYS A 91 -13.47 -8.74 6.53
C LYS A 91 -14.11 -7.40 6.91
N LEU A 92 -13.46 -6.31 6.51
CA LEU A 92 -13.95 -4.96 6.78
C LEU A 92 -15.18 -4.66 5.92
N LYS A 93 -16.22 -4.10 6.54
CA LYS A 93 -17.54 -3.92 5.92
C LYS A 93 -17.89 -2.45 5.66
N GLY A 94 -17.19 -1.53 6.28
CA GLY A 94 -17.39 -0.10 6.11
C GLY A 94 -16.89 0.43 4.75
N ILE A 95 -16.83 1.73 4.61
CA ILE A 95 -16.35 2.41 3.41
C ILE A 95 -14.92 1.96 3.10
N ASN A 96 -14.69 1.49 1.88
CA ASN A 96 -13.39 1.00 1.43
C ASN A 96 -12.91 1.81 0.21
N LEU A 97 -11.89 2.65 0.39
CA LEU A 97 -11.37 3.53 -0.64
C LEU A 97 -9.83 3.53 -0.68
N THR A 98 -9.30 3.52 -1.88
CA THR A 98 -7.89 3.85 -2.11
C THR A 98 -7.76 5.33 -2.48
N VAL A 99 -6.84 6.01 -1.82
CA VAL A 99 -6.55 7.43 -2.06
C VAL A 99 -5.23 7.53 -2.81
N SER A 100 -5.22 8.24 -3.93
CA SER A 100 -4.03 8.50 -4.75
C SER A 100 -3.81 9.99 -4.83
N GLY A 101 -2.64 10.45 -4.43
CA GLY A 101 -2.21 11.84 -4.38
C GLY A 101 -0.69 11.94 -4.24
N ALA A 102 0.03 11.09 -5.00
CA ALA A 102 1.48 10.95 -4.95
C ALA A 102 1.97 10.75 -3.49
N CYS A 103 3.03 11.42 -3.09
CA CYS A 103 3.63 11.31 -1.74
C CYS A 103 2.67 11.67 -0.61
N ALA A 104 1.59 12.43 -0.88
CA ALA A 104 0.59 12.82 0.10
C ALA A 104 -0.54 11.79 0.30
N SER A 105 -0.57 10.69 -0.46
CA SER A 105 -1.67 9.72 -0.45
C SER A 105 -2.03 9.21 0.95
N GLY A 106 -1.02 8.86 1.76
CA GLY A 106 -1.23 8.40 3.13
C GLY A 106 -1.84 9.47 4.04
N SER A 107 -1.36 10.71 3.94
CA SER A 107 -1.91 11.84 4.71
C SER A 107 -3.33 12.16 4.28
N HIS A 108 -3.63 12.10 2.97
CA HIS A 108 -4.98 12.28 2.45
C HIS A 108 -5.93 11.18 2.94
N ALA A 109 -5.46 9.93 3.03
CA ALA A 109 -6.27 8.82 3.56
C ALA A 109 -6.67 9.09 5.03
N ILE A 110 -5.73 9.56 5.85
CA ILE A 110 -6.00 9.93 7.26
C ILE A 110 -6.98 11.10 7.34
N GLY A 111 -6.75 12.16 6.57
CA GLY A 111 -7.62 13.34 6.55
C GLY A 111 -9.04 13.01 6.11
N LEU A 112 -9.19 12.20 5.07
CA LEU A 112 -10.50 11.74 4.59
C LEU A 112 -11.18 10.83 5.62
N GLY A 113 -10.44 9.93 6.27
CA GLY A 113 -10.96 9.10 7.36
C GLY A 113 -11.53 9.94 8.52
N ALA A 114 -10.80 10.99 8.92
CA ALA A 114 -11.27 11.92 9.93
C ALA A 114 -12.57 12.64 9.50
N LEU A 115 -12.66 13.07 8.24
CA LEU A 115 -13.88 13.68 7.69
C LEU A 115 -15.06 12.71 7.68
N LEU A 116 -14.87 11.44 7.37
CA LEU A 116 -15.93 10.43 7.40
C LEU A 116 -16.48 10.25 8.82
N ILE A 117 -15.60 10.22 9.81
CA ILE A 117 -16.01 10.12 11.23
C ILE A 117 -16.73 11.40 11.68
N GLN A 118 -16.18 12.57 11.39
CA GLN A 118 -16.79 13.85 11.76
C GLN A 118 -18.19 14.06 11.18
N ASN A 119 -18.46 13.51 10.00
CA ASN A 119 -19.77 13.58 9.35
C ASN A 119 -20.69 12.39 9.68
N GLY A 120 -20.31 11.53 10.61
CA GLY A 120 -21.12 10.38 11.05
C GLY A 120 -21.29 9.28 10.00
N LEU A 121 -20.45 9.26 8.96
CA LEU A 121 -20.49 8.25 7.91
C LEU A 121 -19.77 6.95 8.29
N GLN A 122 -18.85 7.04 9.24
CA GLN A 122 -18.17 5.90 9.86
C GLN A 122 -17.90 6.20 11.32
N GLU A 123 -17.96 5.19 12.18
CA GLU A 123 -17.55 5.31 13.59
C GLU A 123 -16.05 5.06 13.77
N MET A 124 -15.49 4.19 12.92
CA MET A 124 -14.07 3.84 12.91
C MET A 124 -13.56 3.65 11.49
N VAL A 125 -12.34 4.10 11.24
CA VAL A 125 -11.65 3.91 9.96
C VAL A 125 -10.21 3.49 10.20
N VAL A 126 -9.78 2.41 9.56
CA VAL A 126 -8.37 2.06 9.45
C VAL A 126 -7.77 2.88 8.31
N CYS A 127 -6.81 3.75 8.64
CA CYS A 127 -6.13 4.60 7.66
C CYS A 127 -4.64 4.26 7.59
N GLY A 128 -4.06 4.38 6.40
CA GLY A 128 -2.64 4.17 6.21
C GLY A 128 -2.15 4.58 4.83
N GLY A 129 -0.88 4.28 4.57
CA GLY A 129 -0.26 4.42 3.26
C GLY A 129 0.73 3.29 3.03
N ALA A 130 0.86 2.86 1.79
CA ALA A 130 1.80 1.82 1.40
C ALA A 130 2.37 2.12 0.02
N GLN A 131 3.66 1.85 -0.14
CA GLN A 131 4.40 2.05 -1.38
C GLN A 131 5.21 0.80 -1.69
N GLU A 132 5.27 0.39 -2.95
CA GLU A 132 6.24 -0.58 -3.40
C GLU A 132 7.66 0.02 -3.39
N VAL A 133 8.66 -0.80 -3.02
CA VAL A 133 10.07 -0.38 -2.93
C VAL A 133 10.90 -1.28 -3.84
N ASN A 134 11.16 -0.83 -5.07
CA ASN A 134 11.90 -1.59 -6.06
C ASN A 134 12.49 -0.65 -7.13
N ALA A 135 13.40 -1.18 -7.94
CA ALA A 135 14.09 -0.40 -8.97
C ALA A 135 13.15 0.24 -10.01
N TRP A 136 12.01 -0.37 -10.28
CA TRP A 136 11.06 0.13 -11.28
C TRP A 136 10.26 1.34 -10.76
N SER A 137 9.83 1.29 -9.49
CA SER A 137 9.06 2.37 -8.89
C SER A 137 9.94 3.55 -8.44
N ILE A 138 11.16 3.27 -7.97
CA ILE A 138 12.05 4.31 -7.42
C ILE A 138 13.09 4.83 -8.41
N GLY A 139 13.40 4.11 -9.50
CA GLY A 139 14.41 4.54 -10.47
C GLY A 139 14.11 5.89 -11.12
N SER A 140 12.84 6.28 -11.24
CA SER A 140 12.48 7.61 -11.74
C SER A 140 12.85 8.73 -10.77
N PHE A 141 12.88 8.47 -9.46
CA PHE A 141 13.37 9.44 -8.46
C PHE A 141 14.89 9.63 -8.55
N ASP A 142 15.63 8.57 -8.86
CA ASP A 142 17.06 8.69 -9.18
C ASP A 142 17.27 9.54 -10.44
N GLY A 143 16.48 9.32 -11.49
CA GLY A 143 16.54 10.09 -12.74
C GLY A 143 16.30 11.58 -12.59
N ILE A 144 15.62 12.03 -11.53
CA ILE A 144 15.45 13.46 -11.19
C ILE A 144 16.37 13.93 -10.06
N SER A 145 17.36 13.11 -9.69
CA SER A 145 18.33 13.39 -8.61
C SER A 145 17.68 13.66 -7.25
N ALA A 146 16.62 12.91 -6.93
CA ALA A 146 15.88 13.06 -5.67
C ALA A 146 16.51 12.27 -4.50
N PHE A 147 17.41 11.33 -4.79
CA PHE A 147 18.07 10.56 -3.75
C PHE A 147 19.28 11.29 -3.14
N SER A 148 19.51 10.99 -1.85
CA SER A 148 20.72 11.37 -1.14
C SER A 148 21.95 10.72 -1.81
N ILE A 149 23.05 11.45 -1.88
CA ILE A 149 24.36 10.93 -2.36
C ILE A 149 25.16 10.24 -1.26
N ARG A 150 24.57 10.02 -0.08
CA ARG A 150 25.23 9.44 1.08
C ARG A 150 25.27 7.90 1.04
N GLU A 151 25.86 7.36 -0.01
CA GLU A 151 25.93 5.90 -0.26
C GLU A 151 26.75 5.13 0.79
N SER A 152 27.74 5.78 1.43
CA SER A 152 28.59 5.16 2.43
C SER A 152 27.92 4.98 3.81
N GLU A 153 26.83 5.70 4.07
CA GLU A 153 26.07 5.69 5.32
C GLU A 153 24.57 5.70 5.01
N PRO A 154 24.01 4.65 4.39
CA PRO A 154 22.64 4.66 3.87
C PRO A 154 21.58 4.84 4.98
N GLU A 155 21.87 4.40 6.20
CA GLU A 155 20.99 4.61 7.36
C GLU A 155 20.88 6.08 7.80
N LYS A 156 21.75 6.95 7.28
CA LYS A 156 21.73 8.40 7.51
C LYS A 156 21.33 9.19 6.27
N ALA A 157 20.98 8.53 5.19
CA ALA A 157 20.62 9.19 3.93
C ALA A 157 19.32 9.98 4.09
N SER A 158 18.21 9.30 4.38
CA SER A 158 16.92 9.95 4.63
C SER A 158 16.88 10.56 6.02
N ARG A 159 16.85 11.89 6.07
CA ARG A 159 16.82 12.67 7.32
C ARG A 159 15.88 13.88 7.20
N PRO A 160 14.57 13.66 7.19
CA PRO A 160 13.57 14.71 7.03
C PRO A 160 13.77 15.83 8.06
N PHE A 161 13.60 17.07 7.64
CA PHE A 161 13.78 18.29 8.43
C PHE A 161 15.22 18.60 8.87
N ASP A 162 16.22 17.73 8.60
CA ASP A 162 17.62 18.05 8.83
C ASP A 162 18.06 19.22 7.92
N ARG A 163 18.87 20.13 8.48
CA ARG A 163 19.39 21.29 7.73
C ARG A 163 20.26 20.85 6.55
N ASP A 164 21.04 19.81 6.73
CA ASP A 164 22.03 19.33 5.77
C ASP A 164 21.53 18.10 4.96
N ARG A 165 20.19 17.93 4.87
CA ARG A 165 19.59 16.90 4.01
C ARG A 165 19.89 17.17 2.55
N ASP A 166 20.09 16.10 1.79
CA ASP A 166 20.46 16.13 0.37
C ASP A 166 19.55 15.28 -0.53
N GLY A 167 18.51 14.67 0.04
CA GLY A 167 17.55 13.86 -0.71
C GLY A 167 16.80 12.84 0.15
N LEU A 168 16.18 11.88 -0.52
CA LEU A 168 15.47 10.74 0.05
C LEU A 168 16.44 9.68 0.58
#